data_8a53df3ab5c55a22d7ff6f3dfbd4ee86
#
_entry.id   8a53df3ab5c55a22d7ff6f3dfbd4ee86
#
_cell.length_a   1.000
_cell.length_b   1.000
_cell.length_c   1.000
_cell.angle_alpha   90.00
_cell.angle_beta   90.00
_cell.angle_gamma   90.00
#
_symmetry.space_group_name_H-M   'P 1'
#
loop_
_entity.id
_entity.type
_entity.pdbx_description
1 polymer ?
#
loop_
_entity_poly.entity_id
_entity_poly.type
_entity_poly.pdbx_seq_one_letter_code
_entity_poly.pdbx_strand_id
1 'polypeptide(L)'
;MKNRRQQEELIQKCLMENDKRCAIKVLLELITACAKEKDFKSAETLRDQMYEIDPMALTEIIRSAEIIEAAKSEVIDKDHRKTWSALYDNFSLEEANAFYFALKSAVYGANETVFQQGEHKRRLFLINSGRPKLIYSMNGTEVFLKLLGPGQIAGEDTIFSDTVCTTSMITLSEVELSFLDAEVLEHLKKDFPMSESKLLDFVSKSEKICDLLKTRQLDCIFRRKTPTNSD
;
A
#
# COMPACT_ATOMS: atom_id res chain seq x y z
N MET A 1 27.75 15.11 -5.67
CA MET A 1 27.60 16.40 -4.94
C MET A 1 28.20 17.60 -5.70
N LYS A 2 29.40 17.58 -6.25
CA LYS A 2 29.96 18.73 -7.02
C LYS A 2 29.12 19.06 -8.28
N ASN A 3 28.59 18.06 -8.95
CA ASN A 3 27.80 18.24 -10.18
C ASN A 3 26.44 18.92 -9.94
N ARG A 4 25.72 18.57 -8.86
CA ARG A 4 24.40 19.11 -8.52
C ARG A 4 24.44 20.62 -8.27
N ARG A 5 25.41 21.09 -7.45
CA ARG A 5 25.56 22.51 -7.16
C ARG A 5 25.88 23.34 -8.41
N GLN A 6 26.70 22.82 -9.30
CA GLN A 6 26.99 23.47 -10.58
C GLN A 6 25.76 23.56 -11.48
N GLN A 7 24.90 22.55 -11.48
CA GLN A 7 23.66 22.56 -12.25
C GLN A 7 22.64 23.54 -11.65
N GLU A 8 22.56 23.63 -10.32
CA GLU A 8 21.72 24.63 -9.65
C GLU A 8 22.18 26.07 -9.97
N GLU A 9 23.49 26.34 -9.97
CA GLU A 9 24.06 27.62 -10.39
C GLU A 9 23.76 27.92 -11.86
N LEU A 10 23.78 26.91 -12.73
CA LEU A 10 23.45 27.05 -14.15
C LEU A 10 21.96 27.38 -14.36
N ILE A 11 21.05 26.75 -13.58
CA ILE A 11 19.62 27.07 -13.60
C ILE A 11 19.42 28.56 -13.27
N GLN A 12 20.05 29.03 -12.19
CA GLN A 12 19.96 30.43 -11.77
C GLN A 12 20.46 31.38 -12.85
N LYS A 13 21.55 31.04 -13.51
CA LYS A 13 22.08 31.79 -14.62
C LYS A 13 21.10 31.87 -15.80
N CYS A 14 20.54 30.70 -16.23
CA CYS A 14 19.57 30.67 -17.31
C CYS A 14 18.33 31.53 -16.97
N LEU A 15 17.89 31.53 -15.70
CA LEU A 15 16.76 32.36 -15.24
C LEU A 15 17.07 33.86 -15.27
N MET A 16 18.29 34.26 -14.88
CA MET A 16 18.74 35.66 -14.96
C MET A 16 18.82 36.14 -16.41
N GLU A 17 19.17 35.26 -17.35
CA GLU A 17 19.22 35.51 -18.79
C GLU A 17 17.83 35.39 -19.46
N ASN A 18 16.77 35.14 -18.70
CA ASN A 18 15.40 34.87 -19.15
C ASN A 18 15.28 33.72 -20.16
N ASP A 19 16.25 32.78 -20.13
CA ASP A 19 16.25 31.58 -20.96
C ASP A 19 15.56 30.42 -20.23
N LYS A 20 14.23 30.43 -20.28
CA LYS A 20 13.41 29.34 -19.67
C LYS A 20 13.72 27.97 -20.26
N ARG A 21 14.01 27.88 -21.56
CA ARG A 21 14.31 26.60 -22.23
C ARG A 21 15.61 25.99 -21.70
N CYS A 22 16.63 26.79 -21.47
CA CYS A 22 17.87 26.37 -20.83
C CYS A 22 17.58 25.84 -19.43
N ALA A 23 16.85 26.57 -18.58
CA ALA A 23 16.52 26.15 -17.22
C ALA A 23 15.75 24.83 -17.19
N ILE A 24 14.72 24.66 -18.02
CA ILE A 24 13.92 23.43 -18.14
C ILE A 24 14.78 22.23 -18.54
N LYS A 25 15.71 22.39 -19.49
CA LYS A 25 16.61 21.32 -19.91
C LYS A 25 17.52 20.86 -18.77
N VAL A 26 18.12 21.79 -18.05
CA VAL A 26 19.01 21.48 -16.90
C VAL A 26 18.21 20.82 -15.76
N LEU A 27 16.99 21.29 -15.50
CA LEU A 27 16.10 20.63 -14.51
C LEU A 27 15.78 19.19 -14.89
N LEU A 28 15.49 18.90 -16.15
CA LEU A 28 15.21 17.54 -16.62
C LEU A 28 16.43 16.61 -16.45
N GLU A 29 17.64 17.12 -16.67
CA GLU A 29 18.88 16.38 -16.42
C GLU A 29 19.06 16.08 -14.92
N LEU A 30 18.81 17.06 -14.04
CA LEU A 30 18.84 16.89 -12.59
C LEU A 30 17.79 15.90 -12.08
N ILE A 31 16.55 16.01 -12.56
CA ILE A 31 15.47 15.09 -12.24
C ILE A 31 15.88 13.65 -12.59
N THR A 32 16.44 13.47 -13.79
CA THR A 32 16.91 12.15 -14.24
C THR A 32 18.03 11.61 -13.34
N ALA A 33 18.95 12.45 -12.89
CA ALA A 33 20.00 12.06 -11.96
C ALA A 33 19.44 11.68 -10.59
N CYS A 34 18.57 12.52 -10.00
CA CYS A 34 17.91 12.25 -8.72
C CYS A 34 17.09 10.94 -8.77
N ALA A 35 16.35 10.72 -9.85
CA ALA A 35 15.56 9.49 -10.02
C ALA A 35 16.46 8.24 -10.06
N LYS A 36 17.61 8.28 -10.75
CA LYS A 36 18.60 7.19 -10.76
C LYS A 36 19.23 6.96 -9.37
N GLU A 37 19.44 7.99 -8.59
CA GLU A 37 19.93 7.93 -7.21
C GLU A 37 18.83 7.53 -6.20
N LYS A 38 17.59 7.33 -6.66
CA LYS A 38 16.39 7.02 -5.84
C LYS A 38 16.01 8.15 -4.87
N ASP A 39 16.47 9.36 -5.11
CA ASP A 39 16.08 10.57 -4.40
C ASP A 39 14.81 11.16 -5.03
N PHE A 40 13.70 10.42 -4.89
CA PHE A 40 12.42 10.76 -5.52
C PHE A 40 11.86 12.08 -5.01
N LYS A 41 12.05 12.38 -3.72
CA LYS A 41 11.58 13.63 -3.14
C LYS A 41 12.22 14.85 -3.81
N SER A 42 13.55 14.81 -4.02
CA SER A 42 14.24 15.88 -4.74
C SER A 42 13.80 15.94 -6.20
N ALA A 43 13.62 14.79 -6.85
CA ALA A 43 13.16 14.74 -8.25
C ALA A 43 11.77 15.38 -8.42
N GLU A 44 10.84 15.10 -7.52
CA GLU A 44 9.48 15.69 -7.51
C GLU A 44 9.54 17.21 -7.25
N THR A 45 10.33 17.65 -6.28
CA THR A 45 10.52 19.08 -6.02
C THR A 45 11.07 19.84 -7.24
N LEU A 46 12.03 19.24 -7.97
CA LEU A 46 12.58 19.82 -9.19
C LEU A 46 11.55 19.86 -10.33
N ARG A 47 10.69 18.87 -10.43
CA ARG A 47 9.57 18.86 -11.38
C ARG A 47 8.57 19.98 -11.06
N ASP A 48 8.24 20.19 -9.79
CA ASP A 48 7.36 21.29 -9.39
C ASP A 48 7.97 22.66 -9.73
N GLN A 49 9.28 22.83 -9.51
CA GLN A 49 10.00 24.02 -9.98
C GLN A 49 9.96 24.21 -11.50
N MET A 50 10.05 23.10 -12.26
CA MET A 50 9.91 23.16 -13.74
C MET A 50 8.54 23.71 -14.13
N TYR A 51 7.46 23.27 -13.48
CA TYR A 51 6.11 23.78 -13.70
C TYR A 51 5.97 25.26 -13.32
N GLU A 52 6.60 25.72 -12.24
CA GLU A 52 6.60 27.13 -11.83
C GLU A 52 7.33 28.04 -12.85
N ILE A 53 8.43 27.57 -13.44
CA ILE A 53 9.22 28.33 -14.41
C ILE A 53 8.47 28.47 -15.75
N ASP A 54 7.94 27.37 -16.24
CA ASP A 54 7.19 27.36 -17.50
C ASP A 54 6.09 26.26 -17.51
N PRO A 55 4.86 26.60 -17.12
CA PRO A 55 3.72 25.69 -17.19
C PRO A 55 3.41 25.19 -18.61
N MET A 56 3.91 25.84 -19.63
CA MET A 56 3.68 25.49 -21.06
C MET A 56 4.71 24.47 -21.57
N ALA A 57 5.76 24.17 -20.82
CA ALA A 57 6.75 23.14 -21.15
C ALA A 57 6.19 21.71 -20.88
N LEU A 58 4.99 21.43 -21.38
CA LEU A 58 4.21 20.23 -21.07
C LEU A 58 4.97 18.94 -21.43
N THR A 59 5.69 18.93 -22.54
CA THR A 59 6.46 17.76 -23.00
C THR A 59 7.53 17.37 -21.98
N GLU A 60 8.29 18.33 -21.47
CA GLU A 60 9.37 18.12 -20.51
C GLU A 60 8.81 17.77 -19.14
N ILE A 61 7.71 18.40 -18.73
CA ILE A 61 7.00 18.11 -17.48
C ILE A 61 6.47 16.67 -17.48
N ILE A 62 5.78 16.24 -18.53
CA ILE A 62 5.28 14.87 -18.68
C ILE A 62 6.45 13.88 -18.67
N ARG A 63 7.49 14.14 -19.45
CA ARG A 63 8.68 13.28 -19.51
C ARG A 63 9.37 13.15 -18.16
N SER A 64 9.43 14.24 -17.38
CA SER A 64 10.00 14.20 -16.04
C SER A 64 9.19 13.31 -15.09
N ALA A 65 7.85 13.37 -15.16
CA ALA A 65 6.97 12.49 -14.41
C ALA A 65 7.18 11.02 -14.80
N GLU A 66 7.21 10.71 -16.09
CA GLU A 66 7.47 9.35 -16.59
C GLU A 66 8.82 8.78 -16.10
N ILE A 67 9.88 9.61 -16.09
CA ILE A 67 11.20 9.21 -15.58
C ILE A 67 11.13 8.88 -14.07
N ILE A 68 10.47 9.72 -13.28
CA ILE A 68 10.32 9.51 -11.83
C ILE A 68 9.52 8.23 -11.57
N GLU A 69 8.38 8.06 -12.22
CA GLU A 69 7.51 6.92 -11.99
C GLU A 69 8.13 5.59 -12.47
N ALA A 70 8.85 5.60 -13.59
CA ALA A 70 9.61 4.43 -14.02
C ALA A 70 10.68 4.03 -12.99
N ALA A 71 11.44 4.99 -12.48
CA ALA A 71 12.48 4.74 -11.48
C ALA A 71 11.88 4.27 -10.13
N LYS A 72 10.74 4.81 -9.69
CA LYS A 72 10.00 4.33 -8.52
C LYS A 72 9.57 2.86 -8.69
N SER A 73 9.06 2.52 -9.87
CA SER A 73 8.60 1.17 -10.17
C SER A 73 9.73 0.12 -10.14
N GLU A 74 10.96 0.52 -10.47
CA GLU A 74 12.15 -0.35 -10.38
C GLU A 74 12.57 -0.68 -8.93
N VAL A 75 12.16 0.14 -7.97
CA VAL A 75 12.48 -0.05 -6.54
C VAL A 75 11.51 -1.02 -5.87
N ILE A 76 10.31 -1.20 -6.42
CA ILE A 76 9.34 -2.14 -5.87
C ILE A 76 9.94 -3.54 -5.85
N ASP A 77 9.93 -4.16 -4.67
CA ASP A 77 10.41 -5.52 -4.50
C ASP A 77 9.71 -6.49 -5.45
N LYS A 78 10.48 -7.34 -6.13
CA LYS A 78 9.96 -8.23 -7.18
C LYS A 78 9.04 -9.31 -6.62
N ASP A 79 9.35 -9.85 -5.46
CA ASP A 79 8.54 -10.89 -4.81
C ASP A 79 7.25 -10.29 -4.28
N HIS A 80 7.32 -9.07 -3.70
CA HIS A 80 6.13 -8.30 -3.33
C HIS A 80 5.24 -8.05 -4.55
N ARG A 81 5.80 -7.51 -5.64
CA ARG A 81 5.04 -7.24 -6.88
C ARG A 81 4.40 -8.50 -7.48
N LYS A 82 5.11 -9.62 -7.43
CA LYS A 82 4.59 -10.92 -7.90
C LYS A 82 3.45 -11.41 -7.02
N THR A 83 3.61 -11.35 -5.70
CA THR A 83 2.59 -11.77 -4.73
C THR A 83 1.32 -10.96 -4.86
N TRP A 84 1.45 -9.66 -5.13
CA TRP A 84 0.34 -8.70 -5.17
C TRP A 84 -0.03 -8.25 -6.59
N SER A 85 0.36 -9.02 -7.64
CA SER A 85 0.09 -8.67 -9.03
C SER A 85 -1.39 -8.36 -9.28
N ALA A 86 -2.30 -9.20 -8.78
CA ALA A 86 -3.74 -8.99 -8.93
C ALA A 86 -4.27 -7.68 -8.31
N LEU A 87 -3.61 -7.16 -7.27
CA LEU A 87 -3.90 -5.84 -6.71
C LEU A 87 -3.35 -4.74 -7.62
N TYR A 88 -2.08 -4.85 -8.00
CA TYR A 88 -1.40 -3.84 -8.82
C TYR A 88 -1.95 -3.72 -10.24
N ASP A 89 -2.49 -4.79 -10.82
CA ASP A 89 -3.11 -4.79 -12.15
C ASP A 89 -4.36 -3.89 -12.25
N ASN A 90 -4.95 -3.51 -11.10
CA ASN A 90 -6.07 -2.58 -11.05
C ASN A 90 -5.62 -1.10 -10.99
N PHE A 91 -4.35 -0.82 -10.75
CA PHE A 91 -3.81 0.52 -10.59
C PHE A 91 -3.08 1.00 -11.85
N SER A 92 -3.04 2.32 -12.07
CA SER A 92 -2.06 2.90 -12.98
C SER A 92 -0.64 2.75 -12.40
N LEU A 93 0.39 3.02 -13.21
CA LEU A 93 1.77 2.97 -12.71
C LEU A 93 2.00 3.91 -11.53
N GLU A 94 1.46 5.12 -11.62
CA GLU A 94 1.55 6.15 -10.59
C GLU A 94 0.81 5.75 -9.31
N GLU A 95 -0.42 5.24 -9.44
CA GLU A 95 -1.20 4.73 -8.32
C GLU A 95 -0.51 3.54 -7.64
N ALA A 96 0.03 2.60 -8.42
CA ALA A 96 0.75 1.43 -7.91
C ALA A 96 2.00 1.84 -7.11
N ASN A 97 2.78 2.79 -7.63
CA ASN A 97 3.94 3.32 -6.94
C ASN A 97 3.52 4.06 -5.66
N ALA A 98 2.54 4.97 -5.74
CA ALA A 98 2.05 5.71 -4.59
C ALA A 98 1.53 4.77 -3.50
N PHE A 99 0.78 3.73 -3.87
CA PHE A 99 0.30 2.71 -2.95
C PHE A 99 1.46 1.95 -2.29
N TYR A 100 2.44 1.47 -3.07
CA TYR A 100 3.59 0.75 -2.54
C TYR A 100 4.40 1.57 -1.53
N PHE A 101 4.72 2.83 -1.87
CA PHE A 101 5.48 3.71 -0.98
C PHE A 101 4.69 4.16 0.26
N ALA A 102 3.37 4.04 0.23
CA ALA A 102 2.50 4.29 1.37
C ALA A 102 2.43 3.10 2.36
N LEU A 103 2.81 1.90 1.92
CA LEU A 103 2.83 0.72 2.78
C LEU A 103 3.97 0.80 3.80
N LYS A 104 3.68 0.34 5.01
CA LYS A 104 4.67 0.08 6.05
C LYS A 104 4.88 -1.43 6.17
N SER A 105 6.11 -1.86 6.42
CA SER A 105 6.45 -3.26 6.61
C SER A 105 6.61 -3.60 8.09
N ALA A 106 6.23 -4.81 8.48
CA ALA A 106 6.44 -5.36 9.81
C ALA A 106 6.72 -6.87 9.73
N VAL A 107 7.53 -7.35 10.66
CA VAL A 107 7.84 -8.76 10.84
C VAL A 107 7.39 -9.17 12.22
N TYR A 108 6.69 -10.29 12.32
CA TYR A 108 6.21 -10.88 13.57
C TYR A 108 6.80 -12.28 13.73
N GLY A 109 7.25 -12.60 14.94
CA GLY A 109 7.66 -13.96 15.30
C GLY A 109 6.48 -14.92 15.39
N ALA A 110 6.75 -16.20 15.69
CA ALA A 110 5.68 -17.18 15.89
C ALA A 110 4.91 -16.91 17.18
N ASN A 111 3.58 -17.12 17.17
CA ASN A 111 2.65 -16.92 18.28
C ASN A 111 2.52 -15.46 18.75
N GLU A 112 2.84 -14.50 17.91
CA GLU A 112 2.61 -13.10 18.18
C GLU A 112 1.23 -12.66 17.68
N THR A 113 0.61 -11.72 18.41
CA THR A 113 -0.67 -11.13 18.05
C THR A 113 -0.43 -9.87 17.22
N VAL A 114 -0.95 -9.83 15.99
CA VAL A 114 -0.86 -8.68 15.09
C VAL A 114 -1.93 -7.64 15.41
N PHE A 115 -3.16 -8.11 15.66
CA PHE A 115 -4.28 -7.31 16.19
C PHE A 115 -5.27 -8.20 16.95
N GLN A 116 -6.05 -7.58 17.82
CA GLN A 116 -7.05 -8.26 18.65
C GLN A 116 -8.48 -7.87 18.29
N GLN A 117 -9.41 -8.80 18.43
CA GLN A 117 -10.84 -8.52 18.36
C GLN A 117 -11.22 -7.43 19.37
N GLY A 118 -12.01 -6.44 18.93
CA GLY A 118 -12.40 -5.29 19.72
C GLY A 118 -11.37 -4.15 19.73
N GLU A 119 -10.17 -4.34 19.17
CA GLU A 119 -9.17 -3.29 19.04
C GLU A 119 -9.60 -2.29 17.95
N HIS A 120 -9.46 -0.99 18.23
CA HIS A 120 -9.68 0.07 17.25
C HIS A 120 -8.42 0.28 16.43
N LYS A 121 -8.25 -0.55 15.40
CA LYS A 121 -7.07 -0.57 14.53
C LYS A 121 -7.49 -0.56 13.06
N ARG A 122 -7.53 0.62 12.49
CA ARG A 122 -7.97 0.85 11.10
C ARG A 122 -6.81 0.66 10.13
N ARG A 123 -6.54 -0.62 9.81
CA ARG A 123 -5.43 -1.02 8.93
C ARG A 123 -5.84 -2.14 8.00
N LEU A 124 -5.37 -2.07 6.77
CA LEU A 124 -5.37 -3.20 5.86
C LEU A 124 -4.00 -3.87 5.91
N PHE A 125 -3.98 -5.16 6.23
CA PHE A 125 -2.77 -5.97 6.27
C PHE A 125 -2.67 -6.85 5.02
N LEU A 126 -1.49 -6.84 4.40
CA LEU A 126 -1.13 -7.61 3.22
C LEU A 126 -0.09 -8.66 3.65
N ILE A 127 -0.41 -9.94 3.56
CA ILE A 127 0.49 -11.02 3.98
C ILE A 127 1.50 -11.29 2.87
N ASN A 128 2.78 -10.98 3.10
CA ASN A 128 3.87 -11.21 2.15
C ASN A 128 4.45 -12.61 2.28
N SER A 129 4.65 -13.08 3.52
CA SER A 129 5.15 -14.44 3.80
C SER A 129 4.63 -14.96 5.14
N GLY A 130 4.78 -16.28 5.38
CA GLY A 130 4.37 -16.92 6.63
C GLY A 130 2.89 -17.32 6.68
N ARG A 131 2.43 -17.70 7.86
CA ARG A 131 1.07 -18.26 8.08
C ARG A 131 0.43 -17.71 9.36
N PRO A 132 -0.26 -16.58 9.32
CA PRO A 132 -1.11 -16.14 10.41
C PRO A 132 -2.48 -16.82 10.34
N LYS A 133 -3.13 -16.97 11.51
CA LYS A 133 -4.52 -17.44 11.64
C LYS A 133 -5.43 -16.31 12.07
N LEU A 134 -6.68 -16.36 11.60
CA LEU A 134 -7.77 -15.54 12.13
C LEU A 134 -8.59 -16.37 13.11
N ILE A 135 -8.89 -15.77 14.27
CA ILE A 135 -9.74 -16.34 15.30
C ILE A 135 -10.83 -15.34 15.69
N TYR A 136 -11.97 -15.88 16.12
CA TYR A 136 -13.07 -15.11 16.69
C TYR A 136 -13.32 -15.60 18.12
N SER A 137 -13.39 -14.69 19.08
CA SER A 137 -13.70 -15.02 20.47
C SER A 137 -15.18 -14.80 20.76
N MET A 138 -15.87 -15.84 21.20
CA MET A 138 -17.27 -15.80 21.59
C MET A 138 -17.46 -16.46 22.97
N ASN A 139 -17.93 -15.67 23.93
CA ASN A 139 -18.18 -16.15 25.31
C ASN A 139 -16.96 -16.85 25.95
N GLY A 140 -15.76 -16.32 25.73
CA GLY A 140 -14.50 -16.89 26.24
C GLY A 140 -13.98 -18.11 25.48
N THR A 141 -14.64 -18.51 24.40
CA THR A 141 -14.19 -19.61 23.54
C THR A 141 -13.63 -19.05 22.22
N GLU A 142 -12.41 -19.45 21.89
CA GLU A 142 -11.80 -19.10 20.61
C GLU A 142 -12.29 -20.03 19.50
N VAL A 143 -12.77 -19.46 18.42
CA VAL A 143 -13.19 -20.14 17.19
C VAL A 143 -12.18 -19.85 16.09
N PHE A 144 -11.53 -20.88 15.59
CA PHE A 144 -10.68 -20.76 14.40
C PHE A 144 -11.53 -20.48 13.17
N LEU A 145 -11.19 -19.42 12.43
CA LEU A 145 -11.91 -19.05 11.20
C LEU A 145 -11.18 -19.55 9.98
N LYS A 146 -9.95 -19.06 9.76
CA LYS A 146 -9.12 -19.47 8.62
C LYS A 146 -7.64 -19.24 8.87
N LEU A 147 -6.83 -19.93 8.07
CA LEU A 147 -5.40 -19.66 7.91
C LEU A 147 -5.21 -18.69 6.73
N LEU A 148 -4.36 -17.69 6.94
CA LEU A 148 -3.94 -16.78 5.87
C LEU A 148 -2.56 -17.19 5.34
N GLY A 149 -2.30 -16.84 4.10
CA GLY A 149 -1.02 -17.03 3.43
C GLY A 149 -0.65 -15.84 2.53
N PRO A 150 0.48 -15.90 1.84
CA PRO A 150 0.93 -14.85 0.93
C PRO A 150 -0.13 -14.52 -0.12
N GLY A 151 -0.31 -13.21 -0.39
CA GLY A 151 -1.33 -12.70 -1.31
C GLY A 151 -2.73 -12.57 -0.71
N GLN A 152 -2.91 -12.89 0.58
CA GLN A 152 -4.17 -12.68 1.29
C GLN A 152 -4.10 -11.47 2.22
N ILE A 153 -5.26 -10.90 2.50
CA ILE A 153 -5.43 -9.69 3.30
C ILE A 153 -6.16 -9.97 4.61
N ALA A 154 -6.01 -9.04 5.56
CA ALA A 154 -6.82 -8.96 6.78
C ALA A 154 -7.03 -7.49 7.18
N GLY A 155 -8.06 -7.20 8.01
CA GLY A 155 -8.40 -5.86 8.44
C GLY A 155 -9.29 -5.10 7.45
N GLU A 156 -9.87 -5.82 6.49
CA GLU A 156 -10.81 -5.27 5.50
C GLU A 156 -12.10 -4.73 6.13
N ASP A 157 -12.42 -5.16 7.34
CA ASP A 157 -13.57 -4.74 8.12
C ASP A 157 -13.39 -3.35 8.75
N THR A 158 -12.15 -2.88 8.91
CA THR A 158 -11.83 -1.64 9.61
C THR A 158 -11.23 -0.54 8.73
N ILE A 159 -10.59 -0.89 7.61
CA ILE A 159 -9.88 0.09 6.78
C ILE A 159 -10.81 1.14 6.16
N PHE A 160 -12.01 0.75 5.74
CA PHE A 160 -12.99 1.62 5.07
C PHE A 160 -14.06 2.19 6.02
N SER A 161 -14.04 1.83 7.29
CA SER A 161 -15.07 2.22 8.25
C SER A 161 -14.48 2.45 9.64
N ASP A 162 -15.14 3.31 10.43
CA ASP A 162 -14.73 3.58 11.80
C ASP A 162 -15.31 2.53 12.75
N THR A 163 -14.75 1.33 12.71
CA THR A 163 -15.18 0.17 13.48
C THR A 163 -14.00 -0.48 14.21
N VAL A 164 -14.29 -1.42 15.08
CA VAL A 164 -13.29 -2.25 15.77
C VAL A 164 -13.04 -3.54 15.01
N CYS A 165 -11.87 -4.13 15.18
CA CYS A 165 -11.53 -5.43 14.61
C CYS A 165 -12.56 -6.49 15.05
N THR A 166 -13.17 -7.17 14.09
CA THR A 166 -14.15 -8.23 14.36
C THR A 166 -13.49 -9.55 14.75
N THR A 167 -12.20 -9.71 14.47
CA THR A 167 -11.41 -10.93 14.73
C THR A 167 -10.06 -10.56 15.32
N SER A 168 -9.30 -11.58 15.77
CA SER A 168 -7.88 -11.45 16.10
C SER A 168 -7.04 -12.17 15.06
N MET A 169 -5.85 -11.62 14.76
CA MET A 169 -4.84 -12.25 13.91
C MET A 169 -3.62 -12.64 14.75
N ILE A 170 -3.27 -13.93 14.73
CA ILE A 170 -2.15 -14.51 15.47
C ILE A 170 -1.27 -15.28 14.50
N THR A 171 0.04 -15.09 14.59
CA THR A 171 1.03 -15.79 13.76
C THR A 171 1.26 -17.22 14.22
N LEU A 172 1.43 -18.15 13.29
CA LEU A 172 1.82 -19.56 13.57
C LEU A 172 3.30 -19.82 13.25
N SER A 173 3.91 -18.96 12.47
CA SER A 173 5.32 -18.97 12.09
C SER A 173 5.79 -17.52 12.06
N GLU A 174 7.04 -17.27 11.71
CA GLU A 174 7.45 -15.95 11.30
C GLU A 174 6.59 -15.48 10.12
N VAL A 175 6.10 -14.24 10.19
CA VAL A 175 5.23 -13.62 9.20
C VAL A 175 5.79 -12.25 8.84
N GLU A 176 6.01 -12.04 7.57
CA GLU A 176 6.29 -10.73 7.01
C GLU A 176 5.01 -10.19 6.37
N LEU A 177 4.63 -8.99 6.72
CA LEU A 177 3.47 -8.31 6.18
C LEU A 177 3.74 -6.85 5.89
N SER A 178 2.97 -6.32 4.96
CA SER A 178 2.84 -4.88 4.74
C SER A 178 1.48 -4.42 5.24
N PHE A 179 1.37 -3.15 5.64
CA PHE A 179 0.07 -2.61 6.03
C PHE A 179 -0.11 -1.17 5.59
N LEU A 180 -1.37 -0.82 5.34
CA LEU A 180 -1.82 0.53 5.02
C LEU A 180 -2.68 1.04 6.17
N ASP A 181 -2.33 2.18 6.74
CA ASP A 181 -3.17 2.87 7.72
C ASP A 181 -4.32 3.61 7.00
N ALA A 182 -5.52 3.67 7.60
CA ALA A 182 -6.67 4.35 7.00
C ALA A 182 -6.41 5.83 6.72
N GLU A 183 -5.66 6.52 7.60
CA GLU A 183 -5.27 7.92 7.40
C GLU A 183 -4.44 8.11 6.14
N VAL A 184 -3.55 7.15 5.83
CA VAL A 184 -2.72 7.17 4.63
C VAL A 184 -3.57 6.92 3.38
N LEU A 185 -4.58 6.04 3.47
CA LEU A 185 -5.55 5.84 2.39
C LEU A 185 -6.33 7.13 2.10
N GLU A 186 -6.75 7.87 3.13
CA GLU A 186 -7.42 9.17 2.96
C GLU A 186 -6.51 10.22 2.28
N HIS A 187 -5.20 10.17 2.51
CA HIS A 187 -4.25 11.00 1.78
C HIS A 187 -4.10 10.57 0.32
N LEU A 188 -3.96 9.28 0.06
CA LEU A 188 -3.88 8.75 -1.30
C LEU A 188 -5.11 9.11 -2.15
N LYS A 189 -6.30 9.16 -1.55
CA LYS A 189 -7.55 9.56 -2.24
C LYS A 189 -7.55 11.00 -2.74
N LYS A 190 -6.78 11.91 -2.12
CA LYS A 190 -6.69 13.30 -2.57
C LYS A 190 -5.96 13.39 -3.91
N ASP A 191 -4.89 12.61 -4.07
CA ASP A 191 -4.07 12.60 -5.27
C ASP A 191 -4.64 11.64 -6.33
N PHE A 192 -5.24 10.53 -5.87
CA PHE A 192 -5.80 9.45 -6.69
C PHE A 192 -7.23 9.10 -6.24
N PRO A 193 -8.25 9.86 -6.65
CA PRO A 193 -9.63 9.70 -6.16
C PRO A 193 -10.24 8.30 -6.37
N MET A 194 -9.76 7.56 -7.39
CA MET A 194 -10.23 6.21 -7.68
C MET A 194 -9.50 5.10 -6.90
N SER A 195 -8.47 5.42 -6.13
CA SER A 195 -7.64 4.43 -5.43
C SER A 195 -8.45 3.61 -4.40
N GLU A 196 -9.35 4.25 -3.66
CA GLU A 196 -10.22 3.57 -2.69
C GLU A 196 -11.17 2.59 -3.37
N SER A 197 -11.85 3.00 -4.45
CA SER A 197 -12.78 2.12 -5.16
C SER A 197 -12.08 0.91 -5.77
N LYS A 198 -10.88 1.09 -6.32
CA LYS A 198 -10.05 0.01 -6.87
C LYS A 198 -9.58 -0.96 -5.78
N LEU A 199 -9.19 -0.42 -4.62
CA LEU A 199 -8.82 -1.22 -3.45
C LEU A 199 -10.04 -1.98 -2.91
N LEU A 200 -11.21 -1.33 -2.83
CA LEU A 200 -12.46 -1.95 -2.41
C LEU A 200 -12.87 -3.08 -3.36
N ASP A 201 -12.72 -2.90 -4.67
CA ASP A 201 -12.97 -3.94 -5.67
C ASP A 201 -12.06 -5.16 -5.46
N PHE A 202 -10.78 -4.94 -5.18
CA PHE A 202 -9.86 -6.00 -4.85
C PHE A 202 -10.27 -6.73 -3.56
N VAL A 203 -10.55 -5.99 -2.49
CA VAL A 203 -10.98 -6.54 -1.19
C VAL A 203 -12.30 -7.29 -1.32
N SER A 204 -13.24 -6.82 -2.16
CA SER A 204 -14.54 -7.46 -2.34
C SER A 204 -14.46 -8.85 -2.98
N LYS A 205 -13.39 -9.15 -3.69
CA LYS A 205 -13.12 -10.46 -4.30
C LYS A 205 -12.53 -11.45 -3.30
N SER A 206 -12.02 -10.96 -2.16
CA SER A 206 -11.51 -11.80 -1.08
C SER A 206 -12.68 -12.36 -0.25
N GLU A 207 -12.46 -13.52 0.38
CA GLU A 207 -13.45 -14.12 1.27
C GLU A 207 -13.66 -13.23 2.50
N LYS A 208 -14.88 -12.70 2.65
CA LYS A 208 -15.19 -11.74 3.71
C LYS A 208 -15.30 -12.44 5.06
N ILE A 209 -14.76 -11.82 6.10
CA ILE A 209 -14.85 -12.30 7.50
C ILE A 209 -16.32 -12.50 7.91
N CYS A 210 -17.23 -11.60 7.49
CA CYS A 210 -18.66 -11.72 7.80
C CYS A 210 -19.28 -13.03 7.27
N ASP A 211 -18.86 -13.50 6.08
CA ASP A 211 -19.38 -14.73 5.50
C ASP A 211 -18.82 -15.96 6.20
N LEU A 212 -17.56 -15.93 6.60
CA LEU A 212 -16.96 -16.96 7.45
C LEU A 212 -17.64 -17.07 8.82
N LEU A 213 -17.94 -15.94 9.45
CA LEU A 213 -18.65 -15.91 10.74
C LEU A 213 -20.05 -16.50 10.62
N LYS A 214 -20.80 -16.17 9.56
CA LYS A 214 -22.14 -16.73 9.29
C LYS A 214 -22.06 -18.25 9.12
N THR A 215 -21.14 -18.74 8.30
CA THR A 215 -20.94 -20.17 8.06
C THR A 215 -20.59 -20.91 9.33
N ARG A 216 -19.65 -20.39 10.14
CA ARG A 216 -19.22 -21.01 11.40
C ARG A 216 -20.31 -20.98 12.48
N GLN A 217 -21.10 -19.91 12.56
CA GLN A 217 -22.24 -19.85 13.47
C GLN A 217 -23.29 -20.92 13.13
N LEU A 218 -23.55 -21.13 11.85
CA LEU A 218 -24.45 -22.19 11.39
C LEU A 218 -23.92 -23.58 11.77
N ASP A 219 -22.63 -23.85 11.56
CA ASP A 219 -21.99 -25.12 11.96
C ASP A 219 -22.09 -25.37 13.48
N CYS A 220 -21.91 -24.34 14.29
CA CYS A 220 -22.05 -24.44 15.75
C CYS A 220 -23.50 -24.75 16.17
N ILE A 221 -24.49 -24.18 15.46
CA ILE A 221 -25.92 -24.45 15.71
C ILE A 221 -26.27 -25.90 15.33
N PHE A 222 -25.78 -26.37 14.20
CA PHE A 222 -26.02 -27.75 13.75
C PHE A 222 -25.38 -28.78 14.65
N ARG A 223 -24.13 -28.59 15.10
CA ARG A 223 -23.43 -29.52 16.03
C ARG A 223 -24.09 -29.61 17.41
N ARG A 224 -24.75 -28.54 17.87
CA ARG A 224 -25.51 -28.57 19.16
C ARG A 224 -26.87 -29.29 19.05
N LYS A 225 -27.36 -29.58 17.86
CA LYS A 225 -28.67 -30.24 17.63
C LYS A 225 -28.58 -31.73 17.37
N THR A 226 -27.37 -32.30 17.29
CA THR A 226 -27.23 -33.77 17.26
C THR A 226 -27.12 -34.26 18.68
N PRO A 227 -28.16 -34.90 19.26
CA PRO A 227 -28.04 -35.58 20.54
C PRO A 227 -27.07 -36.76 20.32
N THR A 228 -26.03 -36.82 21.13
CA THR A 228 -25.27 -38.07 21.30
C THR A 228 -26.21 -39.08 21.88
N ASN A 229 -26.77 -39.95 21.06
CA ASN A 229 -27.31 -41.21 21.52
C ASN A 229 -26.14 -42.06 22.06
N SER A 230 -25.96 -42.02 23.35
CA SER A 230 -25.19 -43.03 24.08
C SER A 230 -26.20 -44.07 24.56
N ASP A 231 -26.23 -45.20 23.87
CA ASP A 231 -26.66 -46.48 24.44
C ASP A 231 -25.52 -47.10 25.25
#